data_ec3cc55931cc9be0bd2980fbf3aaf114
#
_entry.id   ec3cc55931cc9be0bd2980fbf3aaf114
#
_cell.length_a   1.000
_cell.length_b   1.000
_cell.length_c   1.000
_cell.angle_alpha   90.00
_cell.angle_beta   90.00
_cell.angle_gamma   90.00
#
_symmetry.space_group_name_H-M   'P 1'
#
loop_
_entity.id
_entity.type
_entity.pdbx_description
1 polymer ?
#
loop_
_entity_poly.entity_id
_entity_poly.type
_entity_poly.pdbx_seq_one_letter_code
_entity_poly.pdbx_strand_id
1 'polypeptide(L)'
;MKKSIITALFCCTLLTFSQISYAQQSGVGLGAILNGPTGVSVKVWLNEDFAVDGALGLQLSENFQSVYIHSDVLYHNNSLNEELNLNNASLRTYYGAGLRVIFQDFNDVVGLRLPIGLTYSLTNAPLGTFFELVPTFDIEPAFQFSFAGAIGLRYYLN
;
A
#
# COMPACT_ATOMS: atom_id res chain seq x y z
N MET A 1 -25.90 22.57 13.77
CA MET A 1 -24.68 23.37 13.56
C MET A 1 -23.38 22.56 13.65
N LYS A 2 -23.11 21.72 14.67
CA LYS A 2 -21.85 20.96 14.78
C LYS A 2 -21.61 19.95 13.64
N LYS A 3 -22.65 19.26 13.15
CA LYS A 3 -22.52 18.28 12.04
C LYS A 3 -22.15 18.94 10.71
N SER A 4 -22.67 20.16 10.44
CA SER A 4 -22.35 20.90 9.20
C SER A 4 -20.91 21.41 9.16
N ILE A 5 -20.32 21.73 10.31
CA ILE A 5 -18.92 22.18 10.40
C ILE A 5 -17.96 21.02 10.15
N ILE A 6 -18.28 19.82 10.65
CA ILE A 6 -17.46 18.60 10.42
C ILE A 6 -17.49 18.20 8.94
N THR A 7 -18.66 18.28 8.30
CA THR A 7 -18.80 17.99 6.85
C THR A 7 -18.06 19.02 6.00
N ALA A 8 -18.13 20.30 6.37
CA ALA A 8 -17.38 21.36 5.67
C ALA A 8 -15.86 21.22 5.85
N LEU A 9 -15.39 20.84 7.04
CA LEU A 9 -13.96 20.58 7.29
C LEU A 9 -13.44 19.37 6.51
N PHE A 10 -14.26 18.31 6.41
CA PHE A 10 -13.93 17.11 5.62
C PHE A 10 -13.91 17.40 4.11
N CYS A 11 -14.83 18.23 3.59
CA CYS A 11 -14.79 18.70 2.20
C CYS A 11 -13.58 19.60 1.91
N CYS A 12 -13.21 20.50 2.81
CA CYS A 12 -12.03 21.37 2.62
C CYS A 12 -10.71 20.58 2.60
N THR A 13 -10.57 19.50 3.36
CA THR A 13 -9.38 18.64 3.33
C THR A 13 -9.24 17.85 2.02
N LEU A 14 -10.34 17.55 1.32
CA LEU A 14 -10.33 16.89 0.02
C LEU A 14 -9.94 17.82 -1.14
N LEU A 15 -10.10 19.13 -1.00
CA LEU A 15 -9.81 20.12 -2.05
C LEU A 15 -8.35 20.60 -2.07
N THR A 16 -7.54 20.30 -1.06
CA THR A 16 -6.14 20.72 -1.00
C THR A 16 -5.16 19.78 -1.71
N PHE A 17 -5.63 18.64 -2.25
CA PHE A 17 -4.79 17.68 -2.97
C PHE A 17 -4.63 17.92 -4.47
N SER A 18 -5.11 19.05 -5.03
CA SER A 18 -5.17 19.28 -6.48
C SER A 18 -4.01 20.05 -7.08
N GLN A 19 -2.81 20.04 -6.47
CA GLN A 19 -1.64 20.71 -7.05
C GLN A 19 -0.37 19.87 -6.90
N ILE A 20 -0.34 18.67 -7.52
CA ILE A 20 0.94 17.99 -7.76
C ILE A 20 1.03 17.70 -9.26
N SER A 21 1.77 18.56 -9.93
CA SER A 21 2.05 18.48 -11.37
C SER A 21 3.42 17.86 -11.61
N TYR A 22 3.43 16.80 -12.45
CA TYR A 22 4.53 16.32 -13.28
C TYR A 22 5.85 15.85 -12.69
N ALA A 23 5.90 14.55 -12.39
CA ALA A 23 7.07 13.70 -12.69
C ALA A 23 6.63 12.23 -12.69
N GLN A 24 7.25 11.39 -13.46
CA GLN A 24 6.91 10.02 -13.88
C GLN A 24 6.57 8.98 -12.78
N GLN A 25 6.43 9.37 -11.52
CA GLN A 25 5.97 8.56 -10.39
C GLN A 25 5.32 9.45 -9.31
N SER A 26 4.40 10.26 -9.73
CA SER A 26 3.52 11.06 -8.86
C SER A 26 2.10 10.50 -8.95
N GLY A 27 1.28 10.77 -7.96
CA GLY A 27 -0.14 10.44 -8.02
C GLY A 27 -0.55 9.32 -7.06
N VAL A 28 -1.77 8.91 -7.23
CA VAL A 28 -2.44 7.88 -6.42
C VAL A 28 -2.60 6.62 -7.26
N GLY A 29 -2.05 5.51 -6.81
CA GLY A 29 -2.27 4.20 -7.38
C GLY A 29 -3.41 3.48 -6.66
N LEU A 30 -4.39 3.01 -7.40
CA LEU A 30 -5.48 2.18 -6.91
C LEU A 30 -5.45 0.82 -7.59
N GLY A 31 -5.70 -0.24 -6.84
CA GLY A 31 -5.59 -1.57 -7.42
C GLY A 31 -6.05 -2.71 -6.54
N ALA A 32 -5.61 -3.90 -6.90
CA ALA A 32 -5.87 -5.12 -6.17
C ALA A 32 -4.57 -5.71 -5.64
N ILE A 33 -4.69 -6.37 -4.50
CA ILE A 33 -3.63 -7.14 -3.86
C ILE A 33 -4.15 -8.56 -3.56
N LEU A 34 -3.29 -9.53 -3.73
CA LEU A 34 -3.57 -10.94 -3.47
C LEU A 34 -2.58 -11.49 -2.45
N ASN A 35 -3.08 -12.38 -1.59
CA ASN A 35 -2.35 -13.20 -0.62
C ASN A 35 -1.93 -12.52 0.69
N GLY A 36 -1.80 -11.23 0.76
CA GLY A 36 -1.43 -10.69 2.05
C GLY A 36 -1.74 -9.21 2.32
N PRO A 37 -2.99 -8.79 2.37
CA PRO A 37 -4.31 -9.46 2.24
C PRO A 37 -4.74 -9.70 0.80
N THR A 38 -5.92 -10.29 0.61
CA THR A 38 -6.63 -10.25 -0.66
C THR A 38 -7.69 -9.16 -0.61
N GLY A 39 -7.58 -8.16 -1.48
CA GLY A 39 -8.49 -7.02 -1.45
C GLY A 39 -8.07 -5.86 -2.33
N VAL A 40 -8.41 -4.65 -1.90
CA VAL A 40 -8.06 -3.41 -2.58
C VAL A 40 -6.79 -2.81 -1.99
N SER A 41 -5.99 -2.20 -2.84
CA SER A 41 -4.72 -1.57 -2.47
C SER A 41 -4.69 -0.13 -2.96
N VAL A 42 -4.13 0.75 -2.15
CA VAL A 42 -3.89 2.16 -2.49
C VAL A 42 -2.44 2.49 -2.22
N LYS A 43 -1.85 3.30 -3.09
CA LYS A 43 -0.49 3.83 -2.93
C LYS A 43 -0.49 5.30 -3.28
N VAL A 44 0.11 6.11 -2.41
CA VAL A 44 0.25 7.55 -2.62
C VAL A 44 1.73 7.88 -2.60
N TRP A 45 2.24 8.42 -3.70
CA TRP A 45 3.60 8.92 -3.77
C TRP A 45 3.71 10.27 -3.05
N LEU A 46 4.65 10.36 -2.11
CA LEU A 46 4.97 11.61 -1.39
C LEU A 46 6.04 12.42 -2.13
N ASN A 47 6.97 11.72 -2.75
CA ASN A 47 8.03 12.24 -3.61
C ASN A 47 8.58 11.12 -4.51
N GLU A 48 9.71 11.33 -5.17
CA GLU A 48 10.32 10.37 -6.10
C GLU A 48 10.71 9.04 -5.45
N ASP A 49 11.05 9.04 -4.16
CA ASP A 49 11.57 7.87 -3.44
C ASP A 49 10.61 7.34 -2.37
N PHE A 50 9.75 8.19 -1.80
CA PHE A 50 8.86 7.81 -0.71
C PHE A 50 7.40 7.72 -1.13
N ALA A 51 6.74 6.68 -0.65
CA ALA A 51 5.31 6.49 -0.81
C ALA A 51 4.66 5.99 0.49
N VAL A 52 3.37 6.28 0.66
CA VAL A 52 2.51 5.60 1.62
C VAL A 52 1.68 4.58 0.87
N ASP A 53 1.69 3.38 1.37
CA ASP A 53 0.93 2.24 0.84
C ASP A 53 -0.11 1.80 1.85
N GLY A 54 -1.21 1.25 1.39
CA GLY A 54 -2.23 0.67 2.24
C GLY A 54 -3.07 -0.35 1.50
N ALA A 55 -3.69 -1.25 2.25
CA ALA A 55 -4.68 -2.15 1.70
C ALA A 55 -5.77 -2.47 2.71
N LEU A 56 -6.94 -2.73 2.15
CA LEU A 56 -8.10 -3.27 2.84
C LEU A 56 -8.46 -4.61 2.20
N GLY A 57 -8.44 -5.67 2.97
CA GLY A 57 -8.78 -7.01 2.52
C GLY A 57 -9.79 -7.69 3.41
N LEU A 58 -10.46 -8.66 2.83
CA LEU A 58 -11.36 -9.57 3.52
C LEU A 58 -10.72 -10.96 3.48
N GLN A 59 -10.59 -11.58 4.62
CA GLN A 59 -10.22 -12.98 4.72
C GLN A 59 -11.47 -13.77 5.08
N LEU A 60 -12.01 -14.43 4.05
CA LEU A 60 -13.20 -15.26 4.19
C LEU A 60 -12.76 -16.72 4.32
N SER A 61 -12.97 -17.31 5.49
CA SER A 61 -12.86 -18.73 5.73
C SER A 61 -14.24 -19.27 6.12
N GLU A 62 -14.48 -20.56 5.95
CA GLU A 62 -15.78 -21.17 6.24
C GLU A 62 -16.30 -20.90 7.66
N ASN A 63 -15.40 -20.65 8.61
CA ASN A 63 -15.75 -20.45 10.02
C ASN A 63 -15.31 -19.09 10.59
N PHE A 64 -14.62 -18.24 9.82
CA PHE A 64 -14.10 -16.95 10.31
C PHE A 64 -14.15 -15.91 9.22
N GLN A 65 -14.66 -14.74 9.58
CA GLN A 65 -14.58 -13.54 8.76
C GLN A 65 -13.62 -12.58 9.45
N SER A 66 -12.62 -12.09 8.72
CA SER A 66 -11.73 -11.06 9.23
C SER A 66 -11.54 -9.94 8.23
N VAL A 67 -11.46 -8.73 8.75
CA VAL A 67 -11.12 -7.54 7.99
C VAL A 67 -9.67 -7.20 8.28
N TYR A 68 -8.86 -7.17 7.24
CA TYR A 68 -7.44 -6.85 7.31
C TYR A 68 -7.20 -5.45 6.76
N ILE A 69 -6.56 -4.61 7.54
CA ILE A 69 -6.13 -3.26 7.13
C ILE A 69 -4.65 -3.11 7.42
N HIS A 70 -3.90 -2.52 6.49
CA HIS A 70 -2.55 -2.08 6.78
C HIS A 70 -2.24 -0.72 6.16
N SER A 71 -1.21 -0.09 6.70
CA SER A 71 -0.59 1.10 6.11
C SER A 71 0.92 1.07 6.37
N ASP A 72 1.69 1.26 5.31
CA ASP A 72 3.14 1.18 5.30
C ASP A 72 3.75 2.46 4.69
N VAL A 73 4.88 2.92 5.20
CA VAL A 73 5.73 3.92 4.57
C VAL A 73 6.85 3.19 3.84
N LEU A 74 6.99 3.43 2.55
CA LEU A 74 7.90 2.72 1.66
C LEU A 74 8.96 3.67 1.11
N TYR A 75 10.20 3.22 1.11
CA TYR A 75 11.31 3.83 0.39
C TYR A 75 11.62 3.01 -0.86
N HIS A 76 11.72 3.66 -2.01
CA HIS A 76 11.97 3.05 -3.32
C HIS A 76 13.39 3.38 -3.78
N ASN A 77 14.09 2.38 -4.32
CA ASN A 77 15.43 2.52 -4.86
C ASN A 77 15.43 2.22 -6.37
N ASN A 78 16.07 3.09 -7.15
CA ASN A 78 16.15 3.03 -8.61
C ASN A 78 17.31 2.21 -9.16
N SER A 79 18.21 1.70 -8.33
CA SER A 79 19.46 1.07 -8.77
C SER A 79 19.25 -0.03 -9.82
N LEU A 80 18.21 -0.87 -9.66
CA LEU A 80 17.89 -1.92 -10.63
C LEU A 80 17.45 -1.39 -12.00
N ASN A 81 16.75 -0.28 -12.00
CA ASN A 81 16.30 0.34 -13.24
C ASN A 81 17.47 0.91 -14.04
N GLU A 82 18.44 1.49 -13.35
CA GLU A 82 19.67 2.02 -13.95
C GLU A 82 20.55 0.91 -14.53
N GLU A 83 20.73 -0.20 -13.81
CA GLU A 83 21.52 -1.34 -14.26
C GLU A 83 20.89 -2.06 -15.46
N LEU A 84 19.56 -2.24 -15.47
CA LEU A 84 18.85 -2.99 -16.51
C LEU A 84 18.52 -2.15 -17.74
N ASN A 85 18.64 -0.83 -17.65
CA ASN A 85 18.41 0.14 -18.73
C ASN A 85 17.08 -0.12 -19.51
N LEU A 86 16.00 -0.27 -18.77
CA LEU A 86 14.68 -0.61 -19.32
C LEU A 86 14.06 0.59 -20.04
N ASN A 87 13.85 0.50 -21.35
CA ASN A 87 13.36 1.61 -22.16
C ASN A 87 11.85 1.92 -21.98
N ASN A 88 11.04 0.90 -21.66
CA ASN A 88 9.58 1.01 -21.65
C ASN A 88 8.95 0.65 -20.29
N ALA A 89 9.76 0.46 -19.27
CA ALA A 89 9.30 0.12 -17.93
C ALA A 89 10.31 0.56 -16.88
N SER A 90 9.85 0.69 -15.65
CA SER A 90 10.68 0.99 -14.48
C SER A 90 10.56 -0.17 -13.51
N LEU A 91 11.70 -0.75 -13.13
CA LEU A 91 11.80 -1.77 -12.10
C LEU A 91 12.53 -1.18 -10.89
N ARG A 92 11.84 -1.11 -9.74
CA ARG A 92 12.38 -0.56 -8.51
C ARG A 92 12.26 -1.56 -7.38
N THR A 93 13.26 -1.63 -6.53
CA THR A 93 13.16 -2.27 -5.22
C THR A 93 12.53 -1.29 -4.23
N TYR A 94 11.84 -1.81 -3.22
CA TYR A 94 11.40 -1.01 -2.11
C TYR A 94 11.48 -1.80 -0.79
N TYR A 95 11.55 -1.05 0.29
CA TYR A 95 11.42 -1.56 1.64
C TYR A 95 10.77 -0.50 2.51
N GLY A 96 10.20 -0.94 3.62
CA GLY A 96 9.49 0.00 4.48
C GLY A 96 9.14 -0.56 5.83
N ALA A 97 8.32 0.21 6.52
CA ALA A 97 7.74 -0.18 7.80
C ALA A 97 6.30 0.34 7.90
N GLY A 98 5.48 -0.40 8.60
CA GLY A 98 4.10 -0.03 8.81
C GLY A 98 3.40 -0.84 9.87
N LEU A 99 2.09 -0.70 9.89
CA LEU A 99 1.21 -1.31 10.87
C LEU A 99 0.13 -2.12 10.16
N ARG A 100 -0.30 -3.21 10.80
CA ARG A 100 -1.51 -3.93 10.42
C ARG A 100 -2.47 -4.03 11.58
N VAL A 101 -3.76 -4.07 11.24
CA VAL A 101 -4.84 -4.44 12.15
C VAL A 101 -5.70 -5.47 11.45
N ILE A 102 -6.00 -6.55 12.15
CA ILE A 102 -6.92 -7.59 11.69
C ILE A 102 -8.07 -7.66 12.69
N PHE A 103 -9.25 -7.27 12.25
CA PHE A 103 -10.47 -7.36 13.04
C PHE A 103 -11.06 -8.76 12.92
N GLN A 104 -11.24 -9.44 14.04
CA GLN A 104 -11.75 -10.82 14.13
C GLN A 104 -12.83 -10.91 15.22
N ASP A 105 -13.62 -11.99 15.17
CA ASP A 105 -14.75 -12.17 16.11
C ASP A 105 -14.34 -12.29 17.58
N PHE A 106 -13.13 -12.78 17.86
CA PHE A 106 -12.69 -13.05 19.23
C PHE A 106 -11.63 -12.08 19.75
N ASN A 107 -10.59 -11.82 18.97
CA ASN A 107 -9.51 -10.91 19.36
C ASN A 107 -8.95 -10.23 18.13
N ASP A 108 -8.85 -8.92 18.17
CA ASP A 108 -8.17 -8.15 17.14
C ASP A 108 -6.66 -8.39 17.20
N VAL A 109 -6.03 -8.38 16.04
CA VAL A 109 -4.57 -8.50 15.93
C VAL A 109 -3.99 -7.17 15.51
N VAL A 110 -3.00 -6.71 16.25
CA VAL A 110 -2.21 -5.51 15.90
C VAL A 110 -0.76 -5.92 15.74
N GLY A 111 -0.14 -5.52 14.65
CA GLY A 111 1.24 -5.89 14.36
C GLY A 111 2.01 -4.86 13.55
N LEU A 112 3.35 -4.97 13.66
CA LEU A 112 4.31 -4.24 12.84
C LEU A 112 4.57 -5.01 11.56
N ARG A 113 4.68 -4.30 10.43
CA ARG A 113 5.03 -4.84 9.11
C ARG A 113 6.36 -4.28 8.66
N LEU A 114 7.16 -5.11 7.99
CA LEU A 114 8.43 -4.71 7.36
C LEU A 114 8.44 -5.17 5.90
N PRO A 115 7.66 -4.55 5.01
CA PRO A 115 7.60 -4.95 3.60
C PRO A 115 8.93 -4.74 2.89
N ILE A 116 9.30 -5.71 2.07
CA ILE A 116 10.42 -5.65 1.11
C ILE A 116 9.89 -6.16 -0.21
N GLY A 117 10.09 -5.43 -1.30
CA GLY A 117 9.48 -5.83 -2.56
C GLY A 117 10.11 -5.21 -3.80
N LEU A 118 9.45 -5.54 -4.90
CA LEU A 118 9.73 -5.05 -6.23
C LEU A 118 8.47 -4.42 -6.82
N THR A 119 8.60 -3.30 -7.47
CA THR A 119 7.54 -2.71 -8.29
C THR A 119 8.01 -2.61 -9.74
N TYR A 120 7.17 -3.04 -10.64
CA TYR A 120 7.36 -2.92 -12.08
C TYR A 120 6.26 -2.04 -12.65
N SER A 121 6.63 -0.89 -13.20
CA SER A 121 5.69 0.10 -13.73
C SER A 121 5.94 0.31 -15.21
N LEU A 122 4.87 0.33 -16.01
CA LEU A 122 4.96 0.63 -17.44
C LEU A 122 5.09 2.14 -17.65
N THR A 123 6.01 2.56 -18.51
CA THR A 123 6.16 3.99 -18.86
C THR A 123 5.11 4.47 -19.86
N ASN A 124 4.56 3.55 -20.66
CA ASN A 124 3.59 3.83 -21.71
C ASN A 124 2.12 3.66 -21.26
N ALA A 125 1.90 3.21 -20.02
CA ALA A 125 0.57 3.01 -19.46
C ALA A 125 0.60 3.27 -17.96
N PRO A 126 -0.46 3.79 -17.36
CA PRO A 126 -0.54 4.06 -15.93
C PRO A 126 -0.78 2.78 -15.12
N LEU A 127 -0.04 1.73 -15.43
CA LEU A 127 -0.15 0.41 -14.80
C LEU A 127 1.16 0.01 -14.14
N GLY A 128 1.06 -0.51 -12.94
CA GLY A 128 2.17 -1.10 -12.22
C GLY A 128 1.78 -2.37 -11.50
N THR A 129 2.70 -3.32 -11.46
CA THR A 129 2.60 -4.52 -10.65
C THR A 129 3.59 -4.46 -9.52
N PHE A 130 3.33 -5.17 -8.43
CA PHE A 130 4.27 -5.30 -7.35
C PHE A 130 4.26 -6.72 -6.79
N PHE A 131 5.40 -7.11 -6.25
CA PHE A 131 5.58 -8.30 -5.46
C PHE A 131 6.26 -7.91 -4.16
N GLU A 132 5.76 -8.40 -3.03
CA GLU A 132 6.33 -8.11 -1.73
C GLU A 132 6.42 -9.33 -0.83
N LEU A 133 7.42 -9.32 0.02
CA LEU A 133 7.60 -10.21 1.15
C LEU A 133 7.52 -9.37 2.43
N VAL A 134 6.73 -9.84 3.38
CA VAL A 134 6.39 -9.06 4.56
C VAL A 134 6.60 -9.87 5.83
N PRO A 135 7.77 -9.77 6.46
CA PRO A 135 7.91 -10.10 7.88
C PRO A 135 6.96 -9.24 8.72
N THR A 136 6.27 -9.87 9.63
CA THR A 136 5.31 -9.20 10.51
C THR A 136 5.47 -9.67 11.96
N PHE A 137 5.42 -8.74 12.88
CA PHE A 137 5.52 -8.97 14.31
C PHE A 137 4.22 -8.51 14.97
N ASP A 138 3.34 -9.44 15.29
CA ASP A 138 2.13 -9.15 16.04
C ASP A 138 2.47 -8.88 17.50
N ILE A 139 1.80 -7.86 18.04
CA ILE A 139 2.00 -7.42 19.43
C ILE A 139 0.78 -7.82 20.28
N GLU A 140 -0.41 -7.71 19.68
CA GLU A 140 -1.68 -8.09 20.27
C GLU A 140 -2.33 -9.20 19.44
N PRO A 141 -3.00 -10.19 20.03
CA PRO A 141 -3.19 -10.45 21.49
C PRO A 141 -1.95 -11.09 22.14
N ALA A 142 -0.98 -11.54 21.38
CA ALA A 142 0.27 -12.13 21.83
C ALA A 142 1.38 -11.88 20.83
N PHE A 143 2.62 -11.83 21.30
CA PHE A 143 3.76 -11.68 20.42
C PHE A 143 3.89 -12.89 19.48
N GLN A 144 3.76 -12.65 18.18
CA GLN A 144 3.89 -13.69 17.16
C GLN A 144 4.61 -13.15 15.94
N PHE A 145 5.59 -13.91 15.45
CA PHE A 145 6.22 -13.65 14.16
C PHE A 145 5.48 -14.39 13.06
N SER A 146 5.21 -13.69 11.95
CA SER A 146 4.64 -14.28 10.74
C SER A 146 5.33 -13.73 9.50
N PHE A 147 5.18 -14.44 8.39
CA PHE A 147 5.76 -14.08 7.10
C PHE A 147 4.72 -14.25 6.02
N ALA A 148 4.50 -13.22 5.23
CA ALA A 148 3.55 -13.24 4.14
C ALA A 148 4.22 -12.81 2.82
N GLY A 149 3.69 -13.30 1.70
CA GLY A 149 4.01 -12.77 0.38
C GLY A 149 2.75 -12.19 -0.25
N ALA A 150 2.89 -11.13 -1.02
CA ALA A 150 1.78 -10.55 -1.75
C ALA A 150 2.19 -10.18 -3.17
N ILE A 151 1.20 -10.18 -4.06
CA ILE A 151 1.32 -9.68 -5.42
C ILE A 151 0.14 -8.78 -5.72
N GLY A 152 0.35 -7.72 -6.49
CA GLY A 152 -0.75 -6.85 -6.85
C GLY A 152 -0.55 -6.10 -8.14
N LEU A 153 -1.64 -5.48 -8.58
CA LEU A 153 -1.72 -4.63 -9.76
C LEU A 153 -2.36 -3.31 -9.35
N ARG A 154 -1.78 -2.20 -9.81
CA ARG A 154 -2.29 -0.84 -9.57
C ARG A 154 -2.42 -0.07 -10.86
N TYR A 155 -3.46 0.74 -10.93
CA TYR A 155 -3.66 1.80 -11.91
C TYR A 155 -3.35 3.14 -11.24
N TYR A 156 -2.46 3.94 -11.83
CA TYR A 156 -2.06 5.23 -11.31
C TYR A 156 -2.91 6.34 -11.92
N LEU A 157 -3.52 7.14 -11.06
CA LEU A 157 -4.25 8.35 -11.43
C LEU A 157 -3.26 9.51 -11.42
N ASN A 158 -3.12 10.16 -12.54
CA ASN A 158 -2.30 11.37 -12.73
C ASN A 158 -3.14 12.63 -12.51
#